data_3fe9642df841e822795e6b9bc217b178
#
_entry.id   3fe9642df841e822795e6b9bc217b178
#
_cell.length_a   1.000
_cell.length_b   1.000
_cell.length_c   1.000
_cell.angle_alpha   90.00
_cell.angle_beta   90.00
_cell.angle_gamma   90.00
#
_symmetry.space_group_name_H-M   'P 1'
#
loop_
_entity.id
_entity.type
_entity.pdbx_description
1 polymer ?
#
loop_
_entity_poly.entity_id
_entity_poly.type
_entity_poly.pdbx_seq_one_letter_code
_entity_poly.pdbx_strand_id
1 'polypeptide(L)'
;MDFEEALRTQDEPGIVRSRDYFNTLIEQEMNKNIKASRIILGGFSQGGAISVFAGVTNKEKLGGVFGLSCYMLLSDRIKNYMPEEWVNKKTPFFLAHGLEDNVVPFESGKTSAAKLKELGLENVSFNQYEYVFGRCCSGL
;
A
#
# COMPACT_ATOMS: atom_id res chain seq x y z
N MET A 1 20.07 10.19 3.28
CA MET A 1 18.74 10.54 2.70
C MET A 1 17.68 10.33 3.77
N ASP A 2 17.00 11.38 4.13
CA ASP A 2 15.89 11.24 5.06
C ASP A 2 14.61 10.74 4.34
N PHE A 3 13.58 10.41 5.11
CA PHE A 3 12.36 9.84 4.55
C PHE A 3 11.61 10.83 3.64
N GLU A 4 11.60 12.11 3.99
CA GLU A 4 10.96 13.15 3.18
C GLU A 4 11.67 13.35 1.82
N GLU A 5 12.97 13.29 1.81
CA GLU A 5 13.77 13.36 0.58
C GLU A 5 13.51 12.11 -0.29
N ALA A 6 13.42 10.93 0.33
CA ALA A 6 13.09 9.69 -0.38
C ALA A 6 11.70 9.76 -1.04
N LEU A 7 10.72 10.42 -0.39
CA LEU A 7 9.39 10.61 -0.99
C LEU A 7 9.40 11.58 -2.18
N ARG A 8 10.35 12.53 -2.21
CA ARG A 8 10.46 13.48 -3.33
C ARG A 8 11.16 12.87 -4.54
N THR A 9 12.01 11.88 -4.34
CA THR A 9 12.88 11.27 -5.37
C THR A 9 12.52 9.80 -5.62
N GLN A 10 11.21 9.50 -5.70
CA GLN A 10 10.74 8.12 -5.89
C GLN A 10 11.18 7.56 -7.24
N ASP A 11 11.66 6.32 -7.22
CA ASP A 11 11.99 5.53 -8.41
C ASP A 11 10.71 5.00 -9.08
N GLU A 12 10.07 5.85 -9.85
CA GLU A 12 8.80 5.51 -10.54
C GLU A 12 8.91 4.26 -11.41
N PRO A 13 9.92 4.09 -12.27
CA PRO A 13 10.07 2.84 -13.03
C PRO A 13 10.21 1.60 -12.16
N GLY A 14 10.94 1.69 -11.05
CA GLY A 14 11.11 0.59 -10.09
C GLY A 14 9.81 0.25 -9.36
N ILE A 15 9.04 1.26 -8.98
CA ILE A 15 7.71 1.09 -8.36
C ILE A 15 6.77 0.37 -9.32
N VAL A 16 6.74 0.78 -10.57
CA VAL A 16 5.89 0.14 -11.60
C VAL A 16 6.31 -1.31 -11.83
N ARG A 17 7.61 -1.60 -11.92
CA ARG A 17 8.10 -2.99 -12.05
C ARG A 17 7.69 -3.85 -10.85
N SER A 18 7.79 -3.32 -9.65
CA SER A 18 7.40 -4.04 -8.43
C SER A 18 5.89 -4.30 -8.40
N ARG A 19 5.08 -3.31 -8.79
CA ARG A 19 3.64 -3.48 -8.96
C ARG A 19 3.31 -4.58 -9.97
N ASP A 20 3.98 -4.59 -11.11
CA ASP A 20 3.76 -5.57 -12.18
C ASP A 20 4.15 -6.98 -11.71
N TYR A 21 5.20 -7.09 -10.89
CA TYR A 21 5.53 -8.36 -10.25
C TYR A 21 4.43 -8.86 -9.32
N PHE A 22 3.84 -7.98 -8.51
CA PHE A 22 2.69 -8.32 -7.66
C PHE A 22 1.49 -8.77 -8.50
N ASN A 23 1.24 -8.12 -9.62
CA ASN A 23 0.19 -8.53 -10.57
C ASN A 23 0.45 -9.94 -11.11
N THR A 24 1.69 -10.28 -11.41
CA THR A 24 2.08 -11.65 -11.82
C THR A 24 1.77 -12.67 -10.73
N LEU A 25 2.03 -12.35 -9.46
CA LEU A 25 1.70 -13.24 -8.34
C LEU A 25 0.18 -13.45 -8.21
N ILE A 26 -0.60 -12.40 -8.39
CA ILE A 26 -2.07 -12.48 -8.40
C ILE A 26 -2.55 -13.40 -9.54
N GLU A 27 -2.02 -13.22 -10.74
CA GLU A 27 -2.36 -14.06 -11.90
C GLU A 27 -2.02 -15.53 -11.66
N GLN A 28 -0.88 -15.82 -11.03
CA GLN A 28 -0.49 -17.19 -10.67
C GLN A 28 -1.51 -17.84 -9.74
N GLU A 29 -2.01 -17.11 -8.75
CA GLU A 29 -3.03 -17.63 -7.85
C GLU A 29 -4.39 -17.81 -8.56
N MET A 30 -4.76 -16.87 -9.44
CA MET A 30 -5.98 -16.98 -10.24
C MET A 30 -5.93 -18.20 -11.18
N ASN A 31 -4.75 -18.52 -11.74
CA ASN A 31 -4.55 -19.70 -12.58
C ASN A 31 -4.70 -21.02 -11.80
N LYS A 32 -4.64 -20.98 -10.46
CA LYS A 32 -4.95 -22.10 -9.56
C LYS A 32 -6.43 -22.14 -9.17
N ASN A 33 -7.30 -21.41 -9.88
CA ASN A 33 -8.74 -21.28 -9.61
C ASN A 33 -9.07 -20.51 -8.32
N ILE A 34 -8.19 -19.64 -7.85
CA ILE A 34 -8.47 -18.73 -6.75
C ILE A 34 -9.00 -17.41 -7.34
N LYS A 35 -10.22 -17.03 -6.96
CA LYS A 35 -10.79 -15.77 -7.42
C LYS A 35 -10.00 -14.59 -6.85
N ALA A 36 -9.78 -13.54 -7.65
CA ALA A 36 -9.11 -12.31 -7.21
C ALA A 36 -9.73 -11.75 -5.93
N SER A 37 -11.06 -11.82 -5.80
CA SER A 37 -11.79 -11.36 -4.61
C SER A 37 -11.49 -12.16 -3.32
N ARG A 38 -10.71 -13.21 -3.41
CA ARG A 38 -10.18 -14.00 -2.27
C ARG A 38 -8.69 -13.76 -2.03
N ILE A 39 -8.06 -12.88 -2.78
CA ILE A 39 -6.64 -12.54 -2.68
C ILE A 39 -6.51 -11.23 -1.90
N ILE A 40 -5.64 -11.25 -0.89
CA ILE A 40 -5.29 -10.07 -0.10
C ILE A 40 -3.82 -9.74 -0.38
N LEU A 41 -3.57 -8.48 -0.72
CA LEU A 41 -2.21 -7.95 -0.80
C LEU A 41 -1.85 -7.32 0.54
N GLY A 42 -0.62 -7.47 0.95
CA GLY A 42 -0.19 -6.79 2.15
C GLY A 42 1.31 -6.82 2.38
N GLY A 43 1.76 -5.95 3.24
CA GLY A 43 3.16 -5.88 3.58
C GLY A 43 3.48 -4.84 4.65
N PHE A 44 4.75 -4.84 5.01
CA PHE A 44 5.34 -3.95 6.00
C PHE A 44 6.29 -2.97 5.29
N SER A 45 6.30 -1.71 5.73
CA SER A 45 7.17 -0.66 5.23
C SER A 45 7.06 -0.52 3.69
N GLN A 46 8.14 -0.66 2.95
CA GLN A 46 8.13 -0.61 1.48
C GLN A 46 7.20 -1.66 0.85
N GLY A 47 7.16 -2.88 1.42
CA GLY A 47 6.23 -3.94 0.97
C GLY A 47 4.76 -3.55 1.13
N GLY A 48 4.42 -2.83 2.20
CA GLY A 48 3.09 -2.25 2.40
C GLY A 48 2.79 -1.14 1.40
N ALA A 49 3.75 -0.27 1.16
CA ALA A 49 3.62 0.81 0.18
C ALA A 49 3.35 0.29 -1.24
N ILE A 50 4.10 -0.73 -1.67
CA ILE A 50 3.88 -1.40 -2.96
C ILE A 50 2.52 -2.11 -3.00
N SER A 51 2.12 -2.77 -1.89
CA SER A 51 0.82 -3.46 -1.81
C SER A 51 -0.35 -2.48 -1.97
N VAL A 52 -0.27 -1.32 -1.33
CA VAL A 52 -1.28 -0.27 -1.46
C VAL A 52 -1.33 0.26 -2.90
N PHE A 53 -0.18 0.56 -3.49
CA PHE A 53 -0.09 1.03 -4.88
C PHE A 53 -0.64 -0.01 -5.86
N ALA A 54 -0.23 -1.28 -5.71
CA ALA A 54 -0.74 -2.37 -6.54
C ALA A 54 -2.25 -2.57 -6.37
N GLY A 55 -2.77 -2.47 -5.15
CA GLY A 55 -4.20 -2.62 -4.87
C GLY A 55 -5.04 -1.51 -5.49
N VAL A 56 -4.60 -0.26 -5.37
CA VAL A 56 -5.31 0.90 -5.96
C VAL A 56 -5.34 0.81 -7.49
N THR A 57 -4.24 0.39 -8.10
CA THR A 57 -4.06 0.38 -9.56
C THR A 57 -4.44 -0.94 -10.22
N ASN A 58 -4.91 -1.94 -9.46
CA ASN A 58 -5.24 -3.26 -10.00
C ASN A 58 -6.52 -3.25 -10.82
N LYS A 59 -6.50 -3.99 -11.94
CA LYS A 59 -7.68 -4.21 -12.78
C LYS A 59 -8.63 -5.27 -12.23
N GLU A 60 -8.13 -6.14 -11.34
CA GLU A 60 -8.91 -7.19 -10.71
C GLU A 60 -9.45 -6.72 -9.37
N LYS A 61 -10.68 -7.08 -9.05
CA LYS A 61 -11.25 -6.78 -7.74
C LYS A 61 -10.68 -7.72 -6.68
N LEU A 62 -9.86 -7.15 -5.78
CA LEU A 62 -9.20 -7.88 -4.71
C LEU A 62 -10.10 -8.07 -3.49
N GLY A 63 -9.73 -9.00 -2.61
CA GLY A 63 -10.41 -9.24 -1.34
C GLY A 63 -10.06 -8.19 -0.29
N GLY A 64 -8.87 -7.62 -0.34
CA GLY A 64 -8.41 -6.61 0.59
C GLY A 64 -6.96 -6.24 0.38
N VAL A 65 -6.56 -5.16 1.03
CA VAL A 65 -5.17 -4.68 1.05
C VAL A 65 -4.84 -4.26 2.47
N PHE A 66 -3.65 -4.61 2.96
CA PHE A 66 -3.16 -4.06 4.22
C PHE A 66 -1.75 -3.51 4.09
N GLY A 67 -1.47 -2.47 4.84
CA GLY A 67 -0.15 -1.87 4.92
C GLY A 67 0.21 -1.54 6.36
N LEU A 68 1.35 -2.04 6.82
CA LEU A 68 1.88 -1.82 8.15
C LEU A 68 3.08 -0.90 8.08
N SER A 69 3.06 0.21 8.83
CA SER A 69 4.14 1.21 8.83
C SER A 69 4.55 1.63 7.42
N CYS A 70 3.56 1.94 6.60
CA CYS A 70 3.76 2.24 5.18
C CYS A 70 3.28 3.64 4.80
N TYR A 71 3.44 3.96 3.56
CA TYR A 71 3.17 5.27 2.97
C TYR A 71 2.64 5.10 1.54
N MET A 72 1.99 6.14 1.03
CA MET A 72 1.43 6.14 -0.32
C MET A 72 2.52 6.49 -1.34
N LEU A 73 2.74 5.61 -2.31
CA LEU A 73 3.66 5.84 -3.43
C LEU A 73 2.98 6.66 -4.52
N LEU A 74 3.76 7.54 -5.16
CA LEU A 74 3.34 8.34 -6.32
C LEU A 74 1.99 9.04 -6.11
N SER A 75 1.77 9.57 -4.91
CA SER A 75 0.47 10.13 -4.51
C SER A 75 -0.03 11.27 -5.38
N ASP A 76 0.89 11.99 -6.03
CA ASP A 76 0.60 13.09 -6.95
C ASP A 76 0.20 12.65 -8.36
N ARG A 77 0.50 11.40 -8.73
CA ARG A 77 0.32 10.87 -10.09
C ARG A 77 -0.27 9.46 -10.15
N ILE A 78 -0.72 8.92 -9.04
CA ILE A 78 -1.29 7.55 -8.97
C ILE A 78 -2.47 7.36 -9.95
N LYS A 79 -3.22 8.42 -10.21
CA LYS A 79 -4.34 8.38 -11.16
C LYS A 79 -3.93 7.97 -12.57
N ASN A 80 -2.67 8.24 -12.96
CA ASN A 80 -2.14 7.84 -14.26
C ASN A 80 -2.00 6.32 -14.42
N TYR A 81 -2.03 5.58 -13.30
CA TYR A 81 -1.87 4.13 -13.26
C TYR A 81 -3.16 3.40 -12.92
N MET A 82 -4.21 4.12 -12.59
CA MET A 82 -5.50 3.52 -12.27
C MET A 82 -6.21 3.02 -13.53
N PRO A 83 -6.91 1.88 -13.45
CA PRO A 83 -7.72 1.42 -14.57
C PRO A 83 -8.88 2.37 -14.83
N GLU A 84 -9.36 2.39 -16.05
CA GLU A 84 -10.50 3.23 -16.47
C GLU A 84 -11.74 2.92 -15.62
N GLU A 85 -12.02 1.63 -15.40
CA GLU A 85 -13.00 1.16 -14.44
C GLU A 85 -12.31 0.81 -13.11
N TRP A 86 -12.56 1.61 -12.08
CA TRP A 86 -11.92 1.42 -10.78
C TRP A 86 -12.66 0.40 -9.91
N VAL A 87 -12.34 -0.87 -10.08
CA VAL A 87 -13.00 -2.01 -9.44
C VAL A 87 -12.70 -2.12 -7.94
N ASN A 88 -11.59 -1.53 -7.45
CA ASN A 88 -11.18 -1.62 -6.05
C ASN A 88 -11.64 -0.42 -5.19
N LYS A 89 -12.54 0.42 -5.69
CA LYS A 89 -13.05 1.57 -4.95
C LYS A 89 -13.65 1.21 -3.57
N LYS A 90 -14.31 0.05 -3.47
CA LYS A 90 -14.93 -0.45 -2.24
C LYS A 90 -14.14 -1.55 -1.54
N THR A 91 -13.01 -1.97 -2.10
CA THR A 91 -12.15 -2.97 -1.49
C THR A 91 -11.62 -2.47 -0.14
N PRO A 92 -11.63 -3.30 0.92
CA PRO A 92 -11.11 -2.89 2.22
C PRO A 92 -9.59 -2.64 2.17
N PHE A 93 -9.17 -1.47 2.63
CA PHE A 93 -7.77 -1.12 2.85
C PHE A 93 -7.56 -0.92 4.35
N PHE A 94 -6.78 -1.77 4.96
CA PHE A 94 -6.40 -1.68 6.38
C PHE A 94 -4.99 -1.15 6.51
N LEU A 95 -4.83 0.01 7.15
CA LEU A 95 -3.53 0.61 7.43
C LEU A 95 -3.29 0.65 8.93
N ALA A 96 -2.09 0.31 9.36
CA ALA A 96 -1.69 0.34 10.76
C ALA A 96 -0.31 0.98 10.91
N HIS A 97 -0.15 1.83 11.93
CA HIS A 97 1.09 2.57 12.15
C HIS A 97 1.36 2.77 13.63
N GLY A 98 2.62 2.62 14.03
CA GLY A 98 3.07 2.92 15.38
C GLY A 98 3.30 4.42 15.57
N LEU A 99 2.84 4.97 16.70
CA LEU A 99 3.03 6.39 17.04
C LEU A 99 4.51 6.77 17.19
N GLU A 100 5.34 5.83 17.62
CA GLU A 100 6.78 6.03 17.86
C GLU A 100 7.65 5.48 16.71
N ASP A 101 7.12 5.33 15.50
CA ASP A 101 7.90 4.85 14.37
C ASP A 101 8.96 5.88 13.96
N ASN A 102 10.23 5.51 14.14
CA ASN A 102 11.38 6.39 13.84
C ASN A 102 11.90 6.23 12.41
N VAL A 103 11.40 5.26 11.64
CA VAL A 103 11.84 4.98 10.28
C VAL A 103 10.86 5.59 9.28
N VAL A 104 9.60 5.19 9.37
CA VAL A 104 8.50 5.82 8.61
C VAL A 104 7.69 6.66 9.60
N PRO A 105 7.76 7.99 9.52
CA PRO A 105 7.03 8.85 10.47
C PRO A 105 5.53 8.54 10.49
N PHE A 106 4.95 8.51 11.67
CA PHE A 106 3.50 8.27 11.86
C PHE A 106 2.65 9.20 10.97
N GLU A 107 3.02 10.46 10.88
CA GLU A 107 2.31 11.45 10.03
C GLU A 107 2.28 11.06 8.55
N SER A 108 3.30 10.35 8.06
CA SER A 108 3.33 9.87 6.68
C SER A 108 2.25 8.80 6.43
N GLY A 109 2.05 7.89 7.37
CA GLY A 109 0.96 6.91 7.32
C GLY A 109 -0.42 7.56 7.42
N LYS A 110 -0.57 8.49 8.34
CA LYS A 110 -1.81 9.25 8.54
C LYS A 110 -2.19 10.06 7.30
N THR A 111 -1.24 10.79 6.73
CA THR A 111 -1.42 11.56 5.50
C THR A 111 -1.76 10.65 4.32
N SER A 112 -1.10 9.50 4.22
CA SER A 112 -1.38 8.50 3.18
C SER A 112 -2.81 7.99 3.25
N ALA A 113 -3.30 7.67 4.44
CA ALA A 113 -4.70 7.24 4.63
C ALA A 113 -5.68 8.33 4.21
N ALA A 114 -5.42 9.59 4.57
CA ALA A 114 -6.24 10.73 4.16
C ALA A 114 -6.26 10.89 2.63
N LYS A 115 -5.10 10.81 1.98
CA LYS A 115 -4.99 10.89 0.51
C LYS A 115 -5.72 9.76 -0.20
N LEU A 116 -5.69 8.54 0.34
CA LEU A 116 -6.44 7.42 -0.20
C LEU A 116 -7.95 7.64 -0.14
N LYS A 117 -8.44 8.22 0.94
CA LYS A 117 -9.86 8.62 1.07
C LYS A 117 -10.22 9.73 0.09
N GLU A 118 -9.37 10.76 -0.05
CA GLU A 118 -9.55 11.84 -1.02
C GLU A 118 -9.54 11.33 -2.46
N LEU A 119 -8.74 10.30 -2.76
CA LEU A 119 -8.72 9.64 -4.06
C LEU A 119 -10.08 9.02 -4.41
N GLY A 120 -10.85 8.63 -3.38
CA GLY A 120 -12.20 8.10 -3.50
C GLY A 120 -12.37 6.67 -2.99
N LEU A 121 -11.36 6.08 -2.31
CA LEU A 121 -11.53 4.79 -1.63
C LEU A 121 -12.57 4.93 -0.52
N GLU A 122 -13.58 4.07 -0.56
CA GLU A 122 -14.73 4.13 0.35
C GLU A 122 -14.54 3.32 1.64
N ASN A 123 -13.55 2.42 1.68
CA ASN A 123 -13.34 1.51 2.80
C ASN A 123 -11.87 1.49 3.24
N VAL A 124 -11.41 2.59 3.81
CA VAL A 124 -10.07 2.76 4.37
C VAL A 124 -10.16 2.87 5.88
N SER A 125 -9.49 1.97 6.61
CA SER A 125 -9.27 2.09 8.05
C SER A 125 -7.81 2.41 8.34
N PHE A 126 -7.59 3.36 9.25
CA PHE A 126 -6.26 3.73 9.74
C PHE A 126 -6.21 3.53 11.24
N ASN A 127 -5.29 2.67 11.69
CA ASN A 127 -5.19 2.22 13.08
C ASN A 127 -3.83 2.60 13.64
N GLN A 128 -3.83 3.28 14.79
CA GLN A 128 -2.62 3.69 15.48
C GLN A 128 -2.35 2.81 16.69
N TYR A 129 -1.09 2.57 16.96
CA TYR A 129 -0.62 1.75 18.09
C TYR A 129 0.50 2.47 18.82
N GLU A 130 0.53 2.34 20.16
CA GLU A 130 1.55 2.99 21.01
C GLU A 130 2.96 2.46 20.72
N TYR A 131 3.09 1.17 20.36
CA TYR A 131 4.38 0.53 20.14
C TYR A 131 4.71 0.39 18.65
N VAL A 132 6.00 0.46 18.34
CA VAL A 132 6.52 0.40 16.97
C VAL A 132 6.60 -1.06 16.52
N PHE A 133 6.06 -1.35 15.34
CA PHE A 133 6.29 -2.62 14.64
C PHE A 133 7.78 -2.84 14.28
N GLY A 134 8.62 -1.81 14.35
CA GLY A 134 10.03 -1.85 13.94
C GLY A 134 11.03 -2.18 15.03
N ARG A 135 10.64 -2.31 16.31
CA ARG A 135 11.60 -2.59 17.41
C ARG A 135 12.06 -4.05 17.52
N CYS A 136 11.42 -4.94 16.78
CA CYS A 136 11.81 -6.37 16.82
C CYS A 136 13.13 -6.70 16.12
N CYS A 137 13.67 -5.79 15.30
CA CYS A 137 14.89 -6.04 14.53
C CYS A 137 16.17 -5.38 15.08
N SER A 138 16.07 -4.61 16.16
CA SER A 138 17.23 -3.93 16.78
C SER A 138 17.79 -4.63 18.01
N GLY A 139 17.40 -5.86 18.25
CA GLY A 139 17.79 -6.65 19.43
C GLY A 139 18.42 -8.01 19.11
N LEU A 140 19.28 -8.07 18.08
CA LEU A 140 20.20 -9.20 17.86
C LEU A 140 21.61 -8.69 17.74
#